data_6563ae224327d644878bbeb6a66a1468
#
_entry.id   6563ae224327d644878bbeb6a66a1468
#
_cell.length_a   1.000
_cell.length_b   1.000
_cell.length_c   1.000
_cell.angle_alpha   90.00
_cell.angle_beta   90.00
_cell.angle_gamma   90.00
#
_symmetry.space_group_name_H-M   'P 1'
#
loop_
_entity.id
_entity.type
_entity.pdbx_description
1 polymer ?
#
loop_
_entity_poly.entity_id
_entity_poly.type
_entity_poly.pdbx_seq_one_letter_code
_entity_poly.pdbx_strand_id
1 'polypeptide(L)'
;MADPKVCVALDGTTVEEMTDEAARANLAGADMVEVRFDRLYLVKPDPTISDEEEGENPELPPENDWDTMNMEDVDVEKSIAALKEGLPLPVIFTVRPVSEGGFFPGVESERIEILQKAIDSKVSWIDLELSIDDSTRKSLQDAAIANGCQIVASSHDINGT
;
A
#
# COMPACT_ATOMS: atom_id res chain seq x y z
N MET A 1 6.06 23.80 -18.33
CA MET A 1 6.39 23.21 -17.03
C MET A 1 5.15 22.57 -16.45
N ALA A 2 5.23 21.28 -16.15
CA ALA A 2 4.07 20.59 -15.59
C ALA A 2 3.85 21.03 -14.15
N ASP A 3 2.59 21.22 -13.77
CA ASP A 3 2.24 21.52 -12.40
C ASP A 3 2.60 20.35 -11.50
N PRO A 4 3.06 20.59 -10.26
CA PRO A 4 3.33 19.49 -9.33
C PRO A 4 2.04 18.71 -9.05
N LYS A 5 2.16 17.39 -9.06
CA LYS A 5 1.03 16.52 -8.76
C LYS A 5 0.93 16.26 -7.28
N VAL A 6 -0.29 16.26 -6.78
CA VAL A 6 -0.56 15.93 -5.38
C VAL A 6 -0.89 14.46 -5.29
N CYS A 7 -0.06 13.72 -4.56
CA CYS A 7 -0.25 12.31 -4.29
C CYS A 7 -0.58 12.12 -2.81
N VAL A 8 -1.69 11.47 -2.52
CA VAL A 8 -2.13 11.20 -1.15
C VAL A 8 -1.91 9.72 -0.84
N ALA A 9 -1.18 9.44 0.22
CA ALA A 9 -1.01 8.06 0.71
C ALA A 9 -2.27 7.65 1.48
N LEU A 10 -2.81 6.49 1.14
CA LEU A 10 -4.00 5.97 1.82
C LEU A 10 -3.60 5.20 3.07
N ASP A 11 -4.25 5.48 4.18
CA ASP A 11 -3.95 4.87 5.48
C ASP A 11 -4.85 3.70 5.82
N GLY A 12 -5.85 3.42 5.01
CA GLY A 12 -6.82 2.35 5.28
C GLY A 12 -6.18 0.97 5.38
N THR A 13 -6.82 0.10 6.14
CA THR A 13 -6.41 -1.29 6.29
C THR A 13 -7.36 -2.25 5.59
N THR A 14 -8.37 -1.71 4.91
CA THR A 14 -9.29 -2.48 4.08
C THR A 14 -9.47 -1.77 2.73
N VAL A 15 -9.89 -2.53 1.74
CA VAL A 15 -10.20 -1.95 0.42
C VAL A 15 -11.27 -0.87 0.54
N GLU A 16 -12.29 -1.10 1.36
CA GLU A 16 -13.38 -0.14 1.56
C GLU A 16 -12.88 1.17 2.14
N GLU A 17 -12.02 1.10 3.16
CA GLU A 17 -11.44 2.29 3.77
C GLU A 17 -10.58 3.06 2.76
N MET A 18 -9.77 2.34 1.97
CA MET A 18 -8.94 2.97 0.95
C MET A 18 -9.79 3.65 -0.13
N THR A 19 -10.89 3.02 -0.54
CA THR A 19 -11.80 3.59 -1.53
C THR A 19 -12.43 4.89 -1.00
N ASP A 20 -12.87 4.89 0.26
CA ASP A 20 -13.45 6.09 0.89
C ASP A 20 -12.42 7.22 1.01
N GLU A 21 -11.19 6.88 1.41
CA GLU A 21 -10.11 7.87 1.50
C GLU A 21 -9.78 8.46 0.13
N ALA A 22 -9.72 7.62 -0.90
CA ALA A 22 -9.44 8.07 -2.26
C ALA A 22 -10.54 9.00 -2.78
N ALA A 23 -11.80 8.71 -2.47
CA ALA A 23 -12.91 9.57 -2.85
C ALA A 23 -12.78 10.94 -2.20
N ARG A 24 -12.43 10.99 -0.91
CA ARG A 24 -12.20 12.25 -0.20
C ARG A 24 -11.00 12.99 -0.76
N ALA A 25 -9.91 12.28 -1.07
CA ALA A 25 -8.73 12.89 -1.68
C ALA A 25 -9.06 13.49 -3.04
N ASN A 26 -9.86 12.80 -3.84
CA ASN A 26 -10.30 13.30 -5.15
C ASN A 26 -11.10 14.59 -5.00
N LEU A 27 -12.02 14.65 -4.04
CA LEU A 27 -12.80 15.86 -3.77
C LEU A 27 -11.93 17.02 -3.28
N ALA A 28 -10.83 16.71 -2.60
CA ALA A 28 -9.88 17.70 -2.10
C ALA A 28 -8.87 18.17 -3.15
N GLY A 29 -8.91 17.60 -4.36
CA GLY A 29 -8.06 18.03 -5.47
C GLY A 29 -6.79 17.22 -5.65
N ALA A 30 -6.67 16.03 -5.07
CA ALA A 30 -5.52 15.15 -5.29
C ALA A 30 -5.48 14.67 -6.75
N ASP A 31 -4.28 14.49 -7.27
CA ASP A 31 -4.08 14.01 -8.65
C ASP A 31 -3.91 12.50 -8.71
N MET A 32 -3.45 11.88 -7.63
CA MET A 32 -3.22 10.45 -7.56
C MET A 32 -3.19 10.00 -6.09
N VAL A 33 -3.26 8.70 -5.88
CA VAL A 33 -3.18 8.12 -4.53
C VAL A 33 -2.14 7.01 -4.51
N GLU A 34 -1.50 6.82 -3.36
CA GLU A 34 -0.63 5.68 -3.13
C GLU A 34 -1.41 4.63 -2.35
N VAL A 35 -1.48 3.42 -2.90
CA VAL A 35 -2.08 2.28 -2.23
C VAL A 35 -0.96 1.49 -1.55
N ARG A 36 -0.98 1.47 -0.23
CA ARG A 36 -0.08 0.64 0.57
C ARG A 36 -0.75 -0.71 0.77
N PHE A 37 -0.52 -1.61 -0.18
CA PHE A 37 -1.14 -2.94 -0.15
C PHE A 37 -0.75 -3.75 1.09
N ASP A 38 0.46 -3.51 1.61
CA ASP A 38 0.92 -4.15 2.84
C ASP A 38 0.03 -3.83 4.04
N ARG A 39 -0.67 -2.71 4.03
CA ARG A 39 -1.59 -2.33 5.11
C ARG A 39 -2.85 -3.19 5.16
N LEU A 40 -3.17 -3.88 4.08
CA LEU A 40 -4.31 -4.82 4.08
C LEU A 40 -4.07 -6.02 4.99
N TYR A 41 -2.82 -6.27 5.36
CA TYR A 41 -2.45 -7.33 6.29
C TYR A 41 -2.48 -6.88 7.75
N LEU A 42 -2.67 -5.58 8.02
CA LEU A 42 -2.76 -5.09 9.39
C LEU A 42 -4.11 -5.45 10.00
N VAL A 43 -4.06 -5.87 11.24
CA VAL A 43 -5.27 -6.08 12.05
C VAL A 43 -5.44 -4.83 12.91
N LYS A 44 -6.40 -4.00 12.54
CA LYS A 44 -6.70 -2.80 13.31
C LYS A 44 -7.31 -3.20 14.64
N PRO A 45 -6.70 -2.83 15.77
CA PRO A 45 -7.26 -3.19 17.08
C PRO A 45 -8.58 -2.47 17.30
N ASP A 46 -9.50 -3.14 17.97
CA ASP A 46 -10.73 -2.51 18.40
C ASP A 46 -10.42 -1.45 19.44
N PRO A 47 -10.99 -0.25 19.35
CA PRO A 47 -10.87 0.71 20.43
C PRO A 47 -11.60 0.15 21.64
N THR A 48 -10.86 -0.51 22.54
CA THR A 48 -11.44 -0.97 23.79
C THR A 48 -11.66 0.24 24.66
N ILE A 49 -12.91 0.60 24.79
CA ILE A 49 -13.33 1.55 25.81
C ILE A 49 -13.23 0.82 27.12
N SER A 50 -12.20 1.11 27.91
CA SER A 50 -12.22 0.65 29.27
C SER A 50 -13.22 1.55 29.99
N ASP A 51 -14.17 0.94 30.68
CA ASP A 51 -15.21 1.66 31.44
C ASP A 51 -14.63 2.57 32.53
N GLU A 52 -13.34 2.49 32.75
CA GLU A 52 -12.65 3.22 33.81
C GLU A 52 -12.07 4.55 33.33
N GLU A 53 -12.03 4.79 32.03
CA GLU A 53 -11.50 6.04 31.50
C GLU A 53 -12.62 7.01 31.14
N GLU A 54 -13.02 7.76 32.12
CA GLU A 54 -14.05 8.78 31.92
C GLU A 54 -13.49 9.95 31.13
N GLY A 55 -14.01 10.13 29.92
CA GLY A 55 -13.83 11.36 29.18
C GLY A 55 -12.63 11.43 28.23
N GLU A 56 -11.86 10.38 28.08
CA GLU A 56 -10.78 10.33 27.10
C GLU A 56 -11.19 9.47 25.91
N ASN A 57 -10.90 9.94 24.71
CA ASN A 57 -11.08 9.13 23.52
C ASN A 57 -10.09 7.96 23.55
N PRO A 58 -10.54 6.73 23.28
CA PRO A 58 -9.61 5.60 23.24
C PRO A 58 -8.60 5.82 22.15
N GLU A 59 -7.33 5.87 22.51
CA GLU A 59 -6.25 5.96 21.54
C GLU A 59 -5.86 4.55 21.12
N LEU A 60 -5.73 4.38 19.81
CA LEU A 60 -5.19 3.13 19.28
C LEU A 60 -3.69 3.06 19.57
N PRO A 61 -3.14 1.86 19.82
CA PRO A 61 -1.69 1.72 19.94
C PRO A 61 -1.01 2.11 18.61
N PRO A 62 0.30 2.42 18.64
CA PRO A 62 1.04 2.69 17.41
C PRO A 62 0.89 1.56 16.40
N GLU A 63 0.80 1.90 15.13
CA GLU A 63 0.58 0.90 14.07
C GLU A 63 1.63 -0.22 14.08
N ASN A 64 2.84 0.08 14.48
CA ASN A 64 3.90 -0.94 14.56
C ASN A 64 3.61 -2.02 15.59
N ASP A 65 2.71 -1.75 16.53
CA ASP A 65 2.28 -2.71 17.56
C ASP A 65 1.04 -3.50 17.15
N TRP A 66 0.46 -3.20 16.00
CA TRP A 66 -0.71 -3.93 15.52
C TRP A 66 -0.29 -5.31 15.00
N ASP A 67 -1.18 -6.28 15.19
CA ASP A 67 -0.97 -7.62 14.65
C ASP A 67 -1.12 -7.61 13.13
N THR A 68 -0.54 -8.62 12.49
CA THR A 68 -0.70 -8.83 11.06
C THR A 68 -1.40 -10.16 10.79
N MET A 69 -2.13 -10.23 9.70
CA MET A 69 -2.80 -11.44 9.24
C MET A 69 -1.81 -12.38 8.57
N ASN A 70 -2.21 -13.63 8.40
CA ASN A 70 -1.47 -14.58 7.56
C ASN A 70 -1.65 -14.20 6.10
N MET A 71 -0.70 -14.61 5.26
CA MET A 71 -0.77 -14.33 3.82
C MET A 71 -2.08 -14.82 3.17
N GLU A 72 -2.56 -15.96 3.62
CA GLU A 72 -3.79 -16.59 3.09
C GLU A 72 -5.07 -15.81 3.41
N ASP A 73 -5.03 -14.93 4.40
CA ASP A 73 -6.20 -14.19 4.84
C ASP A 73 -6.57 -13.03 3.92
N VAL A 74 -5.67 -12.67 3.01
CA VAL A 74 -5.91 -11.62 2.02
C VAL A 74 -5.94 -12.24 0.63
N ASP A 75 -7.07 -12.10 -0.06
CA ASP A 75 -7.18 -12.52 -1.45
C ASP A 75 -6.56 -11.43 -2.32
N VAL A 76 -5.33 -11.64 -2.75
CA VAL A 76 -4.53 -10.64 -3.47
C VAL A 76 -5.20 -10.23 -4.78
N GLU A 77 -5.61 -11.19 -5.59
CA GLU A 77 -6.19 -10.90 -6.91
C GLU A 77 -7.50 -10.14 -6.79
N LYS A 78 -8.36 -10.57 -5.89
CA LYS A 78 -9.64 -9.92 -5.63
C LYS A 78 -9.45 -8.51 -5.09
N SER A 79 -8.49 -8.34 -4.19
CA SER A 79 -8.18 -7.02 -3.60
C SER A 79 -7.65 -6.04 -4.65
N ILE A 80 -6.74 -6.50 -5.50
CA ILE A 80 -6.21 -5.66 -6.59
C ILE A 80 -7.34 -5.25 -7.55
N ALA A 81 -8.19 -6.21 -7.94
CA ALA A 81 -9.31 -5.92 -8.84
C ALA A 81 -10.28 -4.91 -8.22
N ALA A 82 -10.60 -5.07 -6.94
CA ALA A 82 -11.50 -4.16 -6.24
C ALA A 82 -10.91 -2.76 -6.12
N LEU A 83 -9.63 -2.65 -5.85
CA LEU A 83 -8.95 -1.36 -5.78
C LEU A 83 -8.94 -0.66 -7.14
N LYS A 84 -8.65 -1.39 -8.21
CA LYS A 84 -8.68 -0.82 -9.57
C LYS A 84 -10.06 -0.28 -9.93
N GLU A 85 -11.07 -1.03 -9.57
CA GLU A 85 -12.46 -0.68 -9.92
C GLU A 85 -13.01 0.45 -9.06
N GLY A 86 -12.61 0.49 -7.78
CA GLY A 86 -13.18 1.42 -6.81
C GLY A 86 -12.46 2.76 -6.66
N LEU A 87 -11.20 2.85 -7.08
CA LEU A 87 -10.43 4.08 -6.88
C LEU A 87 -10.64 5.05 -8.06
N PRO A 88 -11.03 6.30 -7.78
CA PRO A 88 -11.33 7.28 -8.83
C PRO A 88 -10.10 7.97 -9.42
N LEU A 89 -8.92 7.71 -8.87
CA LEU A 89 -7.67 8.39 -9.25
C LEU A 89 -6.63 7.37 -9.68
N PRO A 90 -5.62 7.81 -10.48
CA PRO A 90 -4.45 6.96 -10.75
C PRO A 90 -3.79 6.51 -9.46
N VAL A 91 -3.23 5.31 -9.47
CA VAL A 91 -2.73 4.63 -8.29
C VAL A 91 -1.22 4.37 -8.41
N ILE A 92 -0.47 4.69 -7.36
CA ILE A 92 0.86 4.13 -7.13
C ILE A 92 0.67 2.92 -6.25
N PHE A 93 1.00 1.74 -6.76
CA PHE A 93 0.83 0.49 -6.02
C PHE A 93 2.12 0.15 -5.28
N THR A 94 2.04 0.05 -3.96
CA THR A 94 3.20 -0.18 -3.10
C THR A 94 2.94 -1.35 -2.16
N VAL A 95 3.92 -2.25 -2.03
CA VAL A 95 3.92 -3.32 -1.03
C VAL A 95 5.20 -3.18 -0.22
N ARG A 96 5.11 -2.48 0.91
CA ARG A 96 6.29 -2.13 1.71
C ARG A 96 6.66 -3.26 2.66
N PRO A 97 7.91 -3.76 2.61
CA PRO A 97 8.35 -4.80 3.53
C PRO A 97 8.63 -4.25 4.93
N VAL A 98 8.58 -5.12 5.93
CA VAL A 98 8.87 -4.74 7.31
C VAL A 98 10.27 -4.14 7.44
N SER A 99 11.22 -4.65 6.69
CA SER A 99 12.60 -4.14 6.69
C SER A 99 12.71 -2.67 6.26
N GLU A 100 11.71 -2.15 5.58
CA GLU A 100 11.69 -0.74 5.16
C GLU A 100 10.51 0.03 5.79
N GLY A 101 10.06 -0.42 6.95
CA GLY A 101 9.01 0.27 7.70
C GLY A 101 7.59 -0.07 7.30
N GLY A 102 7.39 -1.11 6.51
CA GLY A 102 6.06 -1.55 6.11
C GLY A 102 5.50 -2.66 6.98
N PHE A 103 4.42 -3.26 6.53
CA PHE A 103 3.65 -4.24 7.32
C PHE A 103 3.45 -5.58 6.61
N PHE A 104 4.13 -5.79 5.48
CA PHE A 104 3.95 -7.02 4.74
C PHE A 104 4.51 -8.22 5.52
N PRO A 105 3.66 -9.20 5.89
CA PRO A 105 4.09 -10.29 6.78
C PRO A 105 4.78 -11.44 6.05
N GLY A 106 4.71 -11.48 4.73
CA GLY A 106 5.24 -12.58 3.94
C GLY A 106 6.73 -12.45 3.66
N VAL A 107 7.28 -13.44 2.98
CA VAL A 107 8.67 -13.42 2.53
C VAL A 107 8.80 -12.64 1.23
N GLU A 108 10.04 -12.33 0.86
CA GLU A 108 10.31 -11.48 -0.32
C GLU A 108 9.73 -12.06 -1.62
N SER A 109 9.82 -13.36 -1.83
CA SER A 109 9.26 -13.98 -3.04
C SER A 109 7.74 -13.78 -3.13
N GLU A 110 7.04 -13.82 -2.01
CA GLU A 110 5.60 -13.58 -1.99
C GLU A 110 5.28 -12.13 -2.31
N ARG A 111 6.09 -11.21 -1.78
CA ARG A 111 5.94 -9.77 -2.07
C ARG A 111 6.14 -9.49 -3.56
N ILE A 112 7.15 -10.10 -4.16
CA ILE A 112 7.43 -9.97 -5.59
C ILE A 112 6.28 -10.50 -6.43
N GLU A 113 5.67 -11.61 -6.03
CA GLU A 113 4.48 -12.15 -6.72
C GLU A 113 3.32 -11.15 -6.71
N ILE A 114 3.11 -10.47 -5.59
CA ILE A 114 2.05 -9.46 -5.49
C ILE A 114 2.35 -8.28 -6.42
N LEU A 115 3.58 -7.82 -6.45
CA LEU A 115 3.99 -6.76 -7.37
C LEU A 115 3.76 -7.18 -8.82
N GLN A 116 4.09 -8.43 -9.17
CA GLN A 116 3.87 -8.94 -10.51
C GLN A 116 2.37 -8.97 -10.85
N LYS A 117 1.53 -9.39 -9.92
CA LYS A 117 0.08 -9.40 -10.13
C LYS A 117 -0.49 -7.99 -10.35
N ALA A 118 0.02 -7.02 -9.60
CA ALA A 118 -0.38 -5.62 -9.79
C ALA A 118 0.03 -5.12 -11.18
N ILE A 119 1.23 -5.46 -11.62
CA ILE A 119 1.73 -5.09 -12.96
C ILE A 119 0.83 -5.75 -14.02
N ASP A 120 0.52 -7.02 -13.87
CA ASP A 120 -0.33 -7.75 -14.80
C ASP A 120 -1.75 -7.15 -14.85
N SER A 121 -2.19 -6.54 -13.77
CA SER A 121 -3.48 -5.85 -13.69
C SER A 121 -3.42 -4.43 -14.28
N LYS A 122 -2.25 -3.99 -14.71
CA LYS A 122 -2.04 -2.70 -15.37
C LYS A 122 -2.36 -1.51 -14.46
N VAL A 123 -1.86 -1.54 -13.23
CA VAL A 123 -1.92 -0.37 -12.35
C VAL A 123 -1.17 0.79 -12.98
N SER A 124 -1.54 2.02 -12.63
CA SER A 124 -0.95 3.22 -13.25
C SER A 124 0.55 3.34 -12.96
N TRP A 125 0.93 3.13 -11.70
CA TRP A 125 2.31 3.21 -11.23
C TRP A 125 2.60 2.05 -10.31
N ILE A 126 3.83 1.53 -10.37
CA ILE A 126 4.32 0.49 -9.46
C ILE A 126 5.54 1.02 -8.72
N ASP A 127 5.56 0.85 -7.40
CA ASP A 127 6.71 1.23 -6.58
C ASP A 127 7.64 0.04 -6.46
N LEU A 128 8.85 0.17 -6.97
CA LEU A 128 9.88 -0.86 -6.89
C LEU A 128 11.00 -0.33 -6.00
N GLU A 129 11.13 -0.91 -4.79
CA GLU A 129 12.17 -0.49 -3.88
C GLU A 129 13.55 -0.86 -4.41
N LEU A 130 14.52 0.03 -4.19
CA LEU A 130 15.90 -0.19 -4.64
C LEU A 130 16.57 -1.37 -3.92
N SER A 131 16.02 -1.81 -2.80
CA SER A 131 16.49 -2.98 -2.07
C SER A 131 16.15 -4.32 -2.74
N ILE A 132 15.24 -4.30 -3.72
CA ILE A 132 14.92 -5.52 -4.46
C ILE A 132 16.16 -5.95 -5.25
N ASP A 133 16.43 -7.25 -5.27
CA ASP A 133 17.53 -7.83 -6.05
C ASP A 133 17.54 -7.27 -7.49
N ASP A 134 18.71 -6.91 -8.00
CA ASP A 134 18.83 -6.24 -9.30
C ASP A 134 18.17 -7.01 -10.44
N SER A 135 18.36 -8.32 -10.50
CA SER A 135 17.78 -9.14 -11.58
C SER A 135 16.26 -9.21 -11.46
N THR A 136 15.75 -9.34 -10.24
CA THR A 136 14.31 -9.35 -9.97
C THR A 136 13.70 -7.99 -10.30
N ARG A 137 14.35 -6.91 -9.85
CA ARG A 137 13.88 -5.55 -10.11
C ARG A 137 13.81 -5.27 -11.61
N LYS A 138 14.84 -5.70 -12.36
CA LYS A 138 14.85 -5.53 -13.81
C LYS A 138 13.71 -6.30 -14.48
N SER A 139 13.45 -7.52 -14.03
CA SER A 139 12.34 -8.33 -14.54
C SER A 139 11.01 -7.64 -14.31
N LEU A 140 10.81 -7.06 -13.12
CA LEU A 140 9.59 -6.32 -12.80
C LEU A 140 9.49 -5.03 -13.62
N GLN A 141 10.60 -4.33 -13.82
CA GLN A 141 10.65 -3.13 -14.67
C GLN A 141 10.23 -3.45 -16.11
N ASP A 142 10.78 -4.52 -16.66
CA ASP A 142 10.45 -4.93 -18.03
C ASP A 142 8.96 -5.31 -18.14
N ALA A 143 8.42 -6.00 -17.14
CA ALA A 143 7.00 -6.36 -17.10
C ALA A 143 6.13 -5.10 -17.00
N ALA A 144 6.53 -4.14 -16.17
CA ALA A 144 5.80 -2.88 -16.01
C ALA A 144 5.75 -2.11 -17.33
N ILE A 145 6.87 -1.98 -18.00
CA ILE A 145 6.94 -1.31 -19.30
C ILE A 145 6.05 -2.01 -20.32
N ALA A 146 6.09 -3.34 -20.36
CA ALA A 146 5.26 -4.11 -21.28
C ALA A 146 3.76 -3.95 -21.02
N ASN A 147 3.36 -3.68 -19.79
CA ASN A 147 1.96 -3.49 -19.41
C ASN A 147 1.52 -2.03 -19.33
N GLY A 148 2.42 -1.10 -19.65
CA GLY A 148 2.11 0.33 -19.62
C GLY A 148 2.08 0.94 -18.23
N CYS A 149 2.65 0.26 -17.24
CA CYS A 149 2.80 0.79 -15.88
C CYS A 149 4.01 1.71 -15.81
N GLN A 150 3.87 2.84 -15.15
CA GLN A 150 5.00 3.69 -14.84
C GLN A 150 5.67 3.20 -13.55
N ILE A 151 6.92 3.55 -13.36
CA ILE A 151 7.74 3.02 -12.26
C ILE A 151 8.18 4.14 -11.35
N VAL A 152 8.00 3.92 -10.03
CA VAL A 152 8.60 4.75 -8.98
C VAL A 152 9.69 3.91 -8.32
N ALA A 153 10.90 4.43 -8.25
CA ALA A 153 11.98 3.77 -7.51
C ALA A 153 12.08 4.42 -6.13
N SER A 154 12.06 3.61 -5.08
CA SER A 154 12.07 4.12 -3.72
C SER A 154 13.13 3.43 -2.86
N SER A 155 13.57 4.14 -1.83
CA SER A 155 14.51 3.62 -0.84
C SER A 155 14.10 4.16 0.53
N HIS A 156 14.00 3.28 1.52
CA HIS A 156 13.59 3.65 2.87
C HIS A 156 14.61 3.10 3.86
N ASP A 157 15.30 3.99 4.55
CA ASP A 157 16.25 3.63 5.59
C ASP A 157 15.63 3.93 6.95
N ILE A 158 15.17 2.90 7.62
CA ILE A 158 14.54 3.04 8.95
C ILE A 158 15.55 3.25 10.06
N ASN A 159 16.84 3.13 9.75
CA ASN A 159 17.92 3.35 10.73
C ASN A 159 18.43 4.79 10.72
N GLY A 160 17.85 5.64 9.90
CA GLY A 160 17.97 7.07 10.08
C GLY A 160 19.28 7.73 9.67
N THR A 161 19.89 7.32 8.59
CA THR A 161 21.03 8.08 8.06
C THR A 161 20.70 8.74 6.75
#